data_1b06e3f8e11328a846ae64e629ce2456
#
_entry.id   1b06e3f8e11328a846ae64e629ce2456
#
_cell.length_a   1.000
_cell.length_b   1.000
_cell.length_c   1.000
_cell.angle_alpha   90.00
_cell.angle_beta   90.00
_cell.angle_gamma   90.00
#
_symmetry.space_group_name_H-M   'P 1'
#
loop_
_entity.id
_entity.type
_entity.pdbx_description
1 polymer ?
#
loop_
_entity_poly.entity_id
_entity_poly.type
_entity_poly.pdbx_seq_one_letter_code
_entity_poly.pdbx_strand_id
1 'polypeptide(L)'
;MGDQNGGDCSDRKCPYEISWVSTPNKDGYVHTYAECAGRGICDRSSGECDCFDGYSGKACGYTTCPNDCSGHGTCEFIEELTYGSVPGDYFSEEGGLTKSASFDYVTELWDYGKSRACKCDPMYTEIDCSRKMCPKGNDVLDTRMDTEDSLVYQVQTIKFDNVTMNKTESFALTFKSTLNETYTTTPIAMKTGGGIGSTHDIAKSMESALLALPNGVIDGVSVNMSSGAAAGARVEGTFTFSVYFTGTSVQGPQNKLIVETASCGDGCTPKLGGVDVYSEVKAGTPSQAYPLMSVEETTAADYNNYECGRRGKCDYDSGLCDCFEGYTGYKCQVQTALI
;
A
#
# COMPACT_ATOMS: atom_id res chain seq x y z
N MET A 1 -12.17 31.27 30.67
CA MET A 1 -10.89 31.79 31.22
C MET A 1 -10.26 32.57 30.09
N GLY A 2 -9.88 33.84 30.33
CA GLY A 2 -9.49 34.72 29.24
C GLY A 2 -8.21 34.31 28.53
N ASP A 3 -8.15 34.52 27.20
CA ASP A 3 -7.01 34.27 26.32
C ASP A 3 -5.87 35.27 26.49
N GLN A 4 -5.83 35.98 27.63
CA GLN A 4 -4.86 37.05 27.91
C GLN A 4 -3.96 36.68 29.08
N ASN A 5 -2.73 37.17 29.04
CA ASN A 5 -1.68 36.98 30.03
C ASN A 5 -0.96 38.33 30.28
N GLY A 6 0.05 38.31 31.14
CA GLY A 6 0.75 39.53 31.53
C GLY A 6 0.11 40.20 32.74
N GLY A 7 0.86 41.10 33.42
CA GLY A 7 0.40 41.80 34.63
C GLY A 7 -0.73 42.80 34.39
N ASP A 8 -0.88 43.26 33.15
CA ASP A 8 -1.90 44.20 32.68
C ASP A 8 -2.93 43.59 31.75
N CYS A 9 -2.87 42.26 31.55
CA CYS A 9 -3.74 41.51 30.64
C CYS A 9 -3.61 41.94 29.14
N SER A 10 -2.51 42.55 28.74
CA SER A 10 -2.28 43.00 27.36
C SER A 10 -1.78 41.90 26.45
N ASP A 11 -1.10 40.89 27.01
CA ASP A 11 -0.49 39.81 26.26
C ASP A 11 -1.51 38.70 25.95
N ARG A 12 -1.55 38.27 24.72
CA ARG A 12 -2.33 37.09 24.29
C ARG A 12 -1.60 35.79 24.57
N LYS A 13 -2.36 34.74 24.81
CA LYS A 13 -1.84 33.36 24.91
C LYS A 13 -1.90 32.72 23.56
N CYS A 14 -0.85 32.00 23.19
CA CYS A 14 -0.83 31.18 22.00
C CYS A 14 -1.42 29.78 22.25
N PRO A 15 -1.80 29.07 21.19
CA PRO A 15 -2.30 27.70 21.30
C PRO A 15 -1.30 26.74 21.96
N TYR A 16 -1.83 25.78 22.70
CA TYR A 16 -1.08 24.71 23.36
C TYR A 16 -1.34 23.39 22.60
N GLU A 17 -0.29 22.59 22.45
CA GLU A 17 -0.36 21.27 21.86
C GLU A 17 0.62 20.33 22.59
N ILE A 18 0.50 19.00 22.36
CA ILE A 18 1.46 18.03 22.88
C ILE A 18 2.86 18.40 22.40
N SER A 19 3.77 18.61 23.33
CA SER A 19 5.14 19.01 23.00
C SER A 19 5.91 17.90 22.29
N TRP A 20 6.77 18.29 21.38
CA TRP A 20 7.72 17.39 20.73
C TRP A 20 8.73 16.80 21.71
N VAL A 21 9.08 17.59 22.71
CA VAL A 21 9.90 17.18 23.85
C VAL A 21 9.68 18.18 25.00
N SER A 22 9.57 17.69 26.22
CA SER A 22 9.50 18.52 27.43
C SER A 22 10.35 17.93 28.54
N THR A 23 10.51 18.65 29.62
CA THR A 23 11.12 18.12 30.83
C THR A 23 10.27 16.94 31.35
N PRO A 24 10.88 15.79 31.65
CA PRO A 24 10.14 14.64 32.17
C PRO A 24 9.36 15.01 33.42
N ASN A 25 8.11 14.57 33.48
CA ASN A 25 7.32 14.64 34.70
C ASN A 25 7.74 13.54 35.69
N LYS A 26 7.08 13.44 36.83
CA LYS A 26 7.38 12.43 37.87
C LYS A 26 7.26 10.99 37.37
N ASP A 27 6.44 10.76 36.33
CA ASP A 27 6.19 9.44 35.73
C ASP A 27 7.12 9.17 34.54
N GLY A 28 8.07 10.08 34.27
CA GLY A 28 9.01 9.98 33.16
C GLY A 28 8.44 10.39 31.80
N TYR A 29 7.21 10.89 31.75
CA TYR A 29 6.56 11.29 30.51
C TYR A 29 7.09 12.64 30.02
N VAL A 30 7.50 12.73 28.74
CA VAL A 30 8.19 13.87 28.14
C VAL A 30 7.36 14.62 27.08
N HIS A 31 6.12 14.22 26.86
CA HIS A 31 5.22 14.84 25.87
C HIS A 31 4.03 15.49 26.57
N THR A 32 4.30 16.56 27.34
CA THR A 32 3.26 17.35 28.01
C THR A 32 2.77 18.46 27.10
N TYR A 33 1.60 19.02 27.38
CA TYR A 33 1.11 20.18 26.65
C TYR A 33 2.01 21.39 26.87
N ALA A 34 2.47 22.01 25.78
CA ALA A 34 3.29 23.20 25.78
C ALA A 34 2.75 24.23 24.80
N GLU A 35 2.99 25.51 25.08
CA GLU A 35 2.67 26.61 24.18
C GLU A 35 3.48 26.45 22.89
N CYS A 36 2.81 26.58 21.73
CA CYS A 36 3.39 26.33 20.40
C CYS A 36 4.09 24.96 20.31
N ALA A 37 3.61 23.94 21.04
CA ALA A 37 4.18 22.60 21.14
C ALA A 37 5.71 22.56 21.45
N GLY A 38 6.26 23.67 21.96
CA GLY A 38 7.71 23.85 22.17
C GLY A 38 8.51 23.94 20.85
N ARG A 39 7.84 24.21 19.71
CA ARG A 39 8.45 24.31 18.36
C ARG A 39 8.08 25.61 17.65
N GLY A 40 7.87 26.66 18.40
CA GLY A 40 7.63 28.01 17.88
C GLY A 40 7.71 29.04 18.98
N ILE A 41 7.68 30.29 18.57
CA ILE A 41 7.67 31.46 19.45
C ILE A 41 6.25 32.04 19.42
N CYS A 42 5.71 32.34 20.60
CA CYS A 42 4.41 32.99 20.68
C CYS A 42 4.52 34.49 20.43
N ASP A 43 3.85 34.98 19.41
CA ASP A 43 3.62 36.41 19.25
C ASP A 43 2.50 36.85 20.22
N ARG A 44 2.88 37.54 21.27
CA ARG A 44 1.99 38.02 22.33
C ARG A 44 1.00 39.09 21.87
N SER A 45 1.26 39.75 20.75
CA SER A 45 0.38 40.77 20.20
C SER A 45 -0.79 40.19 19.44
N SER A 46 -0.53 39.13 18.62
CA SER A 46 -1.55 38.46 17.82
C SER A 46 -2.12 37.22 18.51
N GLY A 47 -1.36 36.55 19.39
CA GLY A 47 -1.71 35.26 19.99
C GLY A 47 -1.47 34.10 19.06
N GLU A 48 -0.65 34.27 18.04
CA GLU A 48 -0.28 33.24 17.05
C GLU A 48 1.11 32.69 17.32
N CYS A 49 1.33 31.43 16.95
CA CYS A 49 2.64 30.80 17.03
C CYS A 49 3.41 31.04 15.74
N ASP A 50 4.62 31.60 15.87
CA ASP A 50 5.62 31.62 14.80
C ASP A 50 6.45 30.34 14.89
N CYS A 51 6.18 29.38 14.00
CA CYS A 51 6.76 28.05 14.05
C CYS A 51 8.19 28.04 13.54
N PHE A 52 9.04 27.23 14.17
CA PHE A 52 10.37 26.98 13.67
C PHE A 52 10.32 26.20 12.34
N ASP A 53 11.38 26.33 11.55
CA ASP A 53 11.51 25.60 10.30
C ASP A 53 11.27 24.09 10.49
N GLY A 54 10.49 23.52 9.58
CA GLY A 54 10.09 22.11 9.64
C GLY A 54 8.85 21.82 10.48
N TYR A 55 8.22 22.86 11.06
CA TYR A 55 6.98 22.72 11.86
C TYR A 55 5.87 23.61 11.33
N SER A 56 4.63 23.17 11.50
CA SER A 56 3.44 23.88 11.04
C SER A 56 2.23 23.62 11.93
N GLY A 57 1.10 24.23 11.55
CA GLY A 57 -0.13 24.18 12.32
C GLY A 57 -0.27 25.31 13.31
N LYS A 58 -1.47 25.53 13.87
CA LYS A 58 -1.76 26.65 14.77
C LYS A 58 -0.89 26.71 16.03
N ALA A 59 -0.46 25.52 16.49
CA ALA A 59 0.39 25.36 17.66
C ALA A 59 1.74 24.72 17.31
N CYS A 60 2.19 24.76 16.04
CA CYS A 60 3.40 24.09 15.60
C CYS A 60 3.41 22.59 15.92
N GLY A 61 2.23 21.98 15.89
CA GLY A 61 2.00 20.60 16.29
C GLY A 61 2.39 19.56 15.24
N TYR A 62 2.64 19.97 13.98
CA TYR A 62 2.90 19.08 12.85
C TYR A 62 4.25 19.32 12.23
N THR A 63 4.86 18.30 11.62
CA THR A 63 6.01 18.50 10.73
C THR A 63 5.55 18.98 9.35
N THR A 64 6.39 19.74 8.66
CA THR A 64 6.24 20.00 7.23
C THR A 64 6.84 18.86 6.42
N CYS A 65 6.42 18.69 5.18
CA CYS A 65 7.06 17.76 4.26
C CYS A 65 8.28 18.38 3.57
N PRO A 66 9.32 17.60 3.26
CA PRO A 66 10.49 18.09 2.53
C PRO A 66 10.10 18.72 1.19
N ASN A 67 10.61 19.92 0.90
CA ASN A 67 10.37 20.64 -0.35
C ASN A 67 8.90 20.71 -0.81
N ASP A 68 7.96 20.63 0.15
CA ASP A 68 6.51 20.54 -0.14
C ASP A 68 6.19 19.42 -1.16
N CYS A 69 6.84 18.27 -0.98
CA CYS A 69 6.79 17.11 -1.88
C CYS A 69 7.14 17.45 -3.35
N SER A 70 7.91 18.50 -3.59
CA SER A 70 8.34 18.98 -4.91
C SER A 70 7.19 19.23 -5.90
N GLY A 71 5.95 19.33 -5.43
CA GLY A 71 4.75 19.43 -6.26
C GLY A 71 4.36 18.13 -6.97
N HIS A 72 4.99 17.00 -6.59
CA HIS A 72 4.77 15.67 -7.16
C HIS A 72 4.36 14.64 -6.10
N GLY A 73 3.51 15.07 -5.19
CA GLY A 73 2.98 14.22 -4.13
C GLY A 73 2.13 15.00 -3.15
N THR A 74 1.55 14.29 -2.21
CA THR A 74 0.75 14.84 -1.12
C THR A 74 1.49 14.69 0.20
N CYS A 75 1.39 15.72 1.03
CA CYS A 75 1.97 15.70 2.38
C CYS A 75 0.94 15.12 3.35
N GLU A 76 1.13 13.86 3.73
CA GLU A 76 0.19 13.09 4.55
C GLU A 76 0.77 12.77 5.93
N PHE A 77 -0.09 12.54 6.92
CA PHE A 77 0.33 12.03 8.23
C PHE A 77 0.80 10.58 8.11
N ILE A 78 1.70 10.15 9.00
CA ILE A 78 2.19 8.76 9.01
C ILE A 78 1.02 7.77 9.13
N GLU A 79 -0.01 8.11 9.88
CA GLU A 79 -1.24 7.34 9.99
C GLU A 79 -1.90 7.10 8.62
N GLU A 80 -2.00 8.15 7.80
CA GLU A 80 -2.61 8.09 6.47
C GLU A 80 -1.73 7.33 5.47
N LEU A 81 -0.40 7.46 5.58
CA LEU A 81 0.56 6.77 4.72
C LEU A 81 0.56 5.25 4.93
N THR A 82 0.30 4.79 6.14
CA THR A 82 0.23 3.36 6.45
C THR A 82 -1.10 2.75 6.06
N TYR A 83 -2.16 3.54 5.98
CA TYR A 83 -3.47 3.10 5.55
C TYR A 83 -3.46 2.75 4.06
N GLY A 84 -3.63 1.49 3.74
CA GLY A 84 -3.61 0.98 2.35
C GLY A 84 -2.22 0.66 1.78
N SER A 85 -1.13 0.91 2.53
CA SER A 85 0.21 0.50 2.12
C SER A 85 0.66 -0.83 2.73
N VAL A 86 -0.13 -1.41 3.60
CA VAL A 86 0.18 -2.67 4.25
C VAL A 86 -0.41 -3.82 3.43
N PRO A 87 0.41 -4.57 2.70
CA PRO A 87 -0.01 -5.86 2.17
C PRO A 87 -0.32 -6.76 3.37
N GLY A 88 -1.49 -7.39 3.34
CA GLY A 88 -2.01 -8.15 4.46
C GLY A 88 -1.17 -9.33 4.92
N ASP A 89 -0.14 -9.08 5.70
CA ASP A 89 0.41 -10.04 6.63
C ASP A 89 -0.34 -9.89 7.97
N TYR A 90 -1.60 -10.32 7.97
CA TYR A 90 -2.49 -10.22 9.14
C TYR A 90 -2.42 -11.44 10.05
N PHE A 91 -1.47 -12.34 9.85
CA PHE A 91 -1.35 -13.54 10.65
C PHE A 91 -0.01 -13.56 11.39
N SER A 92 -0.08 -13.70 12.72
CA SER A 92 1.07 -14.17 13.49
C SER A 92 1.28 -15.67 13.24
N GLU A 93 2.53 -16.12 13.27
CA GLU A 93 2.89 -17.54 13.20
C GLU A 93 2.19 -18.41 14.26
N GLU A 94 1.54 -17.82 15.25
CA GLU A 94 0.80 -18.50 16.31
C GLU A 94 -0.70 -18.63 16.06
N GLY A 95 -1.19 -18.30 14.83
CA GLY A 95 -2.58 -18.56 14.43
C GLY A 95 -3.63 -17.62 15.04
N GLY A 96 -3.22 -16.50 15.62
CA GLY A 96 -4.10 -15.45 16.10
C GLY A 96 -4.18 -14.30 15.10
N LEU A 97 -5.37 -13.71 14.92
CA LEU A 97 -5.50 -12.40 14.30
C LEU A 97 -4.71 -11.39 15.12
N THR A 98 -3.53 -11.06 14.65
CA THR A 98 -2.91 -9.82 15.10
C THR A 98 -3.46 -8.73 14.19
N LYS A 99 -4.02 -7.69 14.78
CA LYS A 99 -4.13 -6.39 14.12
C LYS A 99 -2.81 -6.14 13.41
N SER A 100 -2.84 -5.63 12.19
CA SER A 100 -1.60 -5.29 11.50
C SER A 100 -0.70 -4.55 12.51
N ALA A 101 0.45 -5.10 12.79
CA ALA A 101 1.38 -4.50 13.77
C ALA A 101 1.71 -3.05 13.41
N SER A 102 1.60 -2.69 12.12
CA SER A 102 1.77 -1.32 11.64
C SER A 102 0.58 -0.43 12.00
N PHE A 103 -0.66 -0.95 12.00
CA PHE A 103 -1.83 -0.14 12.33
C PHE A 103 -1.90 0.15 13.83
N ASP A 104 -1.68 -0.86 14.67
CA ASP A 104 -1.62 -0.68 16.12
C ASP A 104 -0.40 0.15 16.54
N TYR A 105 0.73 -0.05 15.87
CA TYR A 105 1.95 0.71 16.11
C TYR A 105 1.74 2.21 15.86
N VAL A 106 1.09 2.56 14.77
CA VAL A 106 0.85 3.97 14.39
C VAL A 106 -0.11 4.65 15.35
N THR A 107 -1.19 3.98 15.74
CA THR A 107 -2.19 4.58 16.65
C THR A 107 -1.74 4.66 18.11
N GLU A 108 -0.74 3.91 18.52
CA GLU A 108 -0.19 3.94 19.88
C GLU A 108 0.97 4.94 20.05
N LEU A 109 1.57 5.40 18.96
CA LEU A 109 2.64 6.39 19.03
C LEU A 109 2.10 7.78 19.30
N TRP A 110 2.79 8.54 20.17
CA TRP A 110 2.40 9.91 20.52
C TRP A 110 2.43 10.88 19.33
N ASP A 111 3.17 10.56 18.26
CA ASP A 111 3.39 11.41 17.09
C ASP A 111 2.68 10.93 15.82
N TYR A 112 1.82 9.88 15.89
CA TYR A 112 1.14 9.30 14.73
C TYR A 112 0.34 10.33 13.91
N GLY A 113 -0.29 11.29 14.58
CA GLY A 113 -1.01 12.41 13.97
C GLY A 113 -0.21 13.71 13.91
N LYS A 114 1.12 13.67 14.07
CA LYS A 114 1.99 14.84 14.13
C LYS A 114 3.09 14.81 13.08
N SER A 115 3.72 13.65 12.88
CA SER A 115 4.75 13.46 11.88
C SER A 115 4.12 13.26 10.50
N ARG A 116 4.68 13.92 9.49
CA ARG A 116 4.18 13.91 8.11
C ARG A 116 5.31 13.53 7.16
N ALA A 117 4.94 12.89 6.05
CA ALA A 117 5.86 12.56 4.98
C ALA A 117 5.16 12.66 3.61
N CYS A 118 5.95 12.67 2.55
CA CYS A 118 5.42 12.75 1.20
C CYS A 118 4.95 11.39 0.71
N LYS A 119 3.71 11.36 0.21
CA LYS A 119 3.20 10.29 -0.63
C LYS A 119 3.36 10.71 -2.07
N CYS A 120 4.35 10.15 -2.74
CA CYS A 120 4.67 10.54 -4.10
C CYS A 120 3.61 10.11 -5.10
N ASP A 121 3.41 10.95 -6.11
CA ASP A 121 2.62 10.62 -7.30
C ASP A 121 3.24 9.41 -8.03
N PRO A 122 2.47 8.71 -8.87
CA PRO A 122 2.99 7.67 -9.74
C PRO A 122 4.22 8.15 -10.53
N MET A 123 5.21 7.28 -10.69
CA MET A 123 6.48 7.54 -11.38
C MET A 123 7.44 8.47 -10.64
N TYR A 124 7.14 8.92 -9.43
CA TYR A 124 8.03 9.74 -8.61
C TYR A 124 8.53 9.00 -7.37
N THR A 125 9.71 9.36 -6.92
CA THR A 125 10.41 8.75 -5.79
C THR A 125 11.24 9.78 -5.02
N GLU A 126 11.95 9.33 -4.02
CA GLU A 126 12.68 10.09 -3.00
C GLU A 126 11.78 10.60 -1.87
N ILE A 127 12.42 11.07 -0.82
CA ILE A 127 11.73 11.56 0.39
C ILE A 127 10.89 12.81 0.14
N ASP A 128 11.22 13.55 -0.90
CA ASP A 128 10.57 14.79 -1.33
C ASP A 128 9.92 14.67 -2.71
N CYS A 129 9.81 13.46 -3.27
CA CYS A 129 9.23 13.21 -4.59
C CYS A 129 9.87 13.98 -5.74
N SER A 130 11.14 14.38 -5.62
CA SER A 130 11.81 15.23 -6.62
C SER A 130 12.27 14.46 -7.86
N ARG A 131 12.44 13.14 -7.77
CA ARG A 131 13.01 12.33 -8.85
C ARG A 131 11.96 11.44 -9.50
N LYS A 132 12.06 11.33 -10.83
CA LYS A 132 11.28 10.35 -11.59
C LYS A 132 11.91 8.96 -11.51
N MET A 133 11.07 7.95 -11.53
CA MET A 133 11.49 6.55 -11.57
C MET A 133 11.74 6.12 -13.01
N CYS A 134 12.79 5.37 -13.25
CA CYS A 134 12.99 4.71 -14.52
C CYS A 134 12.39 3.29 -14.52
N PRO A 135 12.02 2.79 -15.70
CA PRO A 135 11.51 1.43 -15.84
C PRO A 135 12.57 0.41 -15.42
N LYS A 136 12.08 -0.64 -14.75
CA LYS A 136 12.90 -1.75 -14.28
C LYS A 136 12.69 -2.98 -15.14
N GLY A 137 13.69 -3.80 -15.28
CA GLY A 137 13.65 -5.05 -16.04
C GLY A 137 14.81 -5.97 -15.73
N ASN A 138 14.74 -7.17 -16.28
CA ASN A 138 15.81 -8.14 -16.15
C ASN A 138 17.01 -7.75 -17.03
N ASP A 139 18.20 -8.19 -16.64
CA ASP A 139 19.41 -8.03 -17.46
C ASP A 139 19.31 -8.93 -18.71
N VAL A 140 19.39 -8.34 -19.89
CA VAL A 140 19.32 -9.10 -21.17
C VAL A 140 20.41 -10.15 -21.32
N LEU A 141 21.50 -10.04 -20.59
CA LEU A 141 22.57 -11.04 -20.56
C LEU A 141 22.38 -12.11 -19.45
N ASP A 142 21.24 -12.12 -18.79
CA ASP A 142 20.95 -13.20 -17.85
C ASP A 142 20.60 -14.46 -18.64
N THR A 143 21.57 -15.39 -18.70
CA THR A 143 21.47 -16.64 -19.48
C THR A 143 20.37 -17.59 -19.02
N ARG A 144 19.78 -17.34 -17.83
CA ARG A 144 18.63 -18.11 -17.36
C ARG A 144 17.39 -17.89 -18.23
N MET A 145 17.33 -16.80 -19.00
CA MET A 145 16.23 -16.55 -19.94
C MET A 145 16.23 -17.45 -21.18
N ASP A 146 17.34 -18.11 -21.45
CA ASP A 146 17.47 -18.98 -22.63
C ASP A 146 16.81 -20.36 -22.43
N THR A 147 16.41 -20.70 -21.22
CA THR A 147 15.77 -21.97 -20.89
C THR A 147 14.45 -21.71 -20.17
N GLU A 148 13.33 -21.91 -20.88
CA GLU A 148 11.96 -21.69 -20.31
C GLU A 148 11.71 -22.46 -19.01
N ASP A 149 12.40 -23.60 -18.83
CA ASP A 149 12.24 -24.47 -17.65
C ASP A 149 12.95 -23.94 -16.39
N SER A 150 13.79 -22.91 -16.49
CA SER A 150 14.59 -22.39 -15.36
C SER A 150 14.07 -21.09 -14.75
N LEU A 151 13.07 -20.48 -15.36
CA LEU A 151 12.53 -19.19 -14.90
C LEU A 151 11.34 -19.41 -13.98
N VAL A 152 11.43 -18.84 -12.80
CA VAL A 152 10.37 -18.89 -11.80
C VAL A 152 9.64 -17.54 -11.76
N TYR A 153 8.37 -17.57 -12.13
CA TYR A 153 7.50 -16.42 -11.98
C TYR A 153 7.09 -16.25 -10.51
N GLN A 154 6.89 -15.01 -10.10
CA GLN A 154 6.28 -14.75 -8.81
C GLN A 154 4.86 -15.31 -8.78
N VAL A 155 4.55 -15.99 -7.68
CA VAL A 155 3.20 -16.48 -7.41
C VAL A 155 2.71 -15.88 -6.10
N GLN A 156 1.59 -15.19 -6.18
CA GLN A 156 0.87 -14.71 -5.02
C GLN A 156 -0.39 -15.53 -4.82
N THR A 157 -0.61 -16.00 -3.61
CA THR A 157 -1.78 -16.80 -3.26
C THR A 157 -2.75 -15.96 -2.45
N ILE A 158 -3.95 -15.79 -2.99
CA ILE A 158 -5.07 -15.13 -2.32
C ILE A 158 -5.95 -16.22 -1.72
N LYS A 159 -6.15 -16.19 -0.42
CA LYS A 159 -6.95 -17.17 0.31
C LYS A 159 -8.12 -16.49 1.00
N PHE A 160 -9.31 -17.00 0.77
CA PHE A 160 -10.52 -16.62 1.48
C PHE A 160 -10.95 -17.82 2.33
N ASP A 161 -10.89 -17.68 3.64
CA ASP A 161 -11.28 -18.72 4.57
C ASP A 161 -12.70 -18.51 5.07
N ASN A 162 -13.49 -19.60 5.06
CA ASN A 162 -14.84 -19.64 5.61
C ASN A 162 -15.78 -18.56 5.07
N VAL A 163 -15.67 -18.25 3.78
CA VAL A 163 -16.51 -17.27 3.09
C VAL A 163 -17.77 -17.97 2.57
N THR A 164 -18.92 -17.33 2.78
CA THR A 164 -20.17 -17.72 2.12
C THR A 164 -20.28 -16.97 0.81
N MET A 165 -20.10 -17.67 -0.31
CA MET A 165 -20.28 -17.05 -1.63
C MET A 165 -21.75 -16.91 -2.00
N ASN A 166 -22.15 -15.71 -2.35
CA ASN A 166 -23.48 -15.40 -2.83
C ASN A 166 -23.39 -14.73 -4.21
N LYS A 167 -24.38 -14.94 -5.07
CA LYS A 167 -24.39 -14.44 -6.47
C LYS A 167 -24.27 -12.93 -6.62
N THR A 168 -24.49 -12.18 -5.54
CA THR A 168 -24.45 -10.71 -5.53
C THR A 168 -23.17 -10.14 -4.94
N GLU A 169 -22.26 -10.99 -4.50
CA GLU A 169 -21.02 -10.57 -3.85
C GLU A 169 -19.90 -10.38 -4.86
N SER A 170 -19.03 -9.42 -4.59
CA SER A 170 -17.87 -9.10 -5.42
C SER A 170 -16.74 -8.57 -4.56
N PHE A 171 -15.53 -8.74 -5.05
CA PHE A 171 -14.32 -8.10 -4.52
C PHE A 171 -13.57 -7.42 -5.65
N ALA A 172 -12.63 -6.56 -5.33
CA ALA A 172 -11.72 -6.00 -6.32
C ALA A 172 -10.26 -6.25 -5.89
N LEU A 173 -9.34 -6.12 -6.83
CA LEU A 173 -7.91 -6.27 -6.60
C LEU A 173 -7.23 -4.95 -6.89
N THR A 174 -6.44 -4.45 -5.94
CA THR A 174 -5.59 -3.29 -6.16
C THR A 174 -4.16 -3.77 -6.38
N PHE A 175 -3.59 -3.38 -7.51
CA PHE A 175 -2.22 -3.64 -7.90
C PHE A 175 -1.40 -2.35 -7.83
N LYS A 176 -0.26 -2.41 -7.16
CA LYS A 176 0.73 -1.34 -7.13
C LYS A 176 1.95 -1.78 -7.92
N SER A 177 2.24 -1.08 -9.02
CA SER A 177 3.39 -1.38 -9.86
C SER A 177 4.71 -1.03 -9.17
N THR A 178 5.82 -1.53 -9.71
CA THR A 178 7.18 -1.15 -9.24
C THR A 178 7.54 0.30 -9.55
N LEU A 179 6.72 0.99 -10.34
CA LEU A 179 6.81 2.42 -10.65
C LEU A 179 5.83 3.28 -9.84
N ASN A 180 5.32 2.74 -8.73
CA ASN A 180 4.40 3.40 -7.81
C ASN A 180 3.02 3.76 -8.41
N GLU A 181 2.66 3.20 -9.56
CA GLU A 181 1.31 3.31 -10.13
C GLU A 181 0.37 2.39 -9.37
N THR A 182 -0.79 2.89 -8.97
CA THR A 182 -1.78 2.11 -8.21
C THR A 182 -3.09 2.08 -8.98
N TYR A 183 -3.57 0.88 -9.30
CA TYR A 183 -4.81 0.67 -10.02
C TYR A 183 -5.65 -0.41 -9.34
N THR A 184 -6.96 -0.16 -9.29
CA THR A 184 -7.94 -1.11 -8.77
C THR A 184 -8.77 -1.67 -9.91
N THR A 185 -8.96 -2.99 -9.92
CA THR A 185 -9.77 -3.68 -10.92
C THR A 185 -11.25 -3.30 -10.80
N THR A 186 -11.99 -3.55 -11.87
CA THR A 186 -13.44 -3.60 -11.77
C THR A 186 -13.86 -4.71 -10.79
N PRO A 187 -15.04 -4.59 -10.13
CA PRO A 187 -15.51 -5.61 -9.20
C PRO A 187 -15.61 -7.00 -9.84
N ILE A 188 -14.99 -7.97 -9.21
CA ILE A 188 -14.95 -9.38 -9.63
C ILE A 188 -16.05 -10.11 -8.91
N ALA A 189 -17.03 -10.60 -9.65
CA ALA A 189 -18.20 -11.26 -9.05
C ALA A 189 -17.82 -12.67 -8.55
N MET A 190 -18.18 -12.97 -7.31
CA MET A 190 -18.08 -14.30 -6.72
C MET A 190 -19.26 -15.19 -7.19
N LYS A 191 -19.39 -15.38 -8.50
CA LYS A 191 -20.47 -16.21 -9.06
C LYS A 191 -20.07 -17.67 -9.08
N THR A 192 -20.80 -18.47 -8.32
CA THR A 192 -20.89 -19.90 -8.60
C THR A 192 -22.03 -20.11 -9.60
N GLY A 193 -21.73 -20.13 -10.88
CA GLY A 193 -22.71 -20.40 -11.95
C GLY A 193 -23.11 -21.88 -11.97
N GLY A 194 -24.40 -22.18 -12.11
CA GLY A 194 -24.88 -23.56 -12.25
C GLY A 194 -24.38 -24.18 -13.55
N GLY A 195 -23.36 -25.04 -13.45
CA GLY A 195 -22.83 -25.79 -14.58
C GLY A 195 -21.40 -26.26 -14.28
N ILE A 196 -21.00 -27.33 -14.93
CA ILE A 196 -19.64 -27.88 -14.90
C ILE A 196 -18.68 -26.78 -15.36
N GLY A 197 -17.93 -26.14 -14.44
CA GLY A 197 -16.92 -25.13 -14.77
C GLY A 197 -16.92 -23.86 -13.93
N SER A 198 -17.80 -23.71 -12.96
CA SER A 198 -18.05 -22.45 -12.25
C SER A 198 -16.86 -21.88 -11.43
N THR A 199 -15.97 -22.72 -10.94
CA THR A 199 -14.77 -22.27 -10.22
C THR A 199 -13.73 -21.71 -11.19
N HIS A 200 -13.68 -22.20 -12.40
CA HIS A 200 -12.82 -21.73 -13.48
C HIS A 200 -13.21 -20.30 -13.93
N ASP A 201 -14.48 -19.94 -13.79
CA ASP A 201 -14.99 -18.64 -14.21
C ASP A 201 -14.51 -17.49 -13.29
N ILE A 202 -14.35 -17.70 -11.98
CA ILE A 202 -13.84 -16.67 -11.07
C ILE A 202 -12.36 -16.40 -11.35
N ALA A 203 -11.55 -17.46 -11.48
CA ALA A 203 -10.13 -17.30 -11.80
C ALA A 203 -9.92 -16.58 -13.14
N LYS A 204 -10.70 -16.91 -14.16
CA LYS A 204 -10.70 -16.18 -15.44
C LYS A 204 -11.18 -14.74 -15.33
N SER A 205 -12.16 -14.49 -14.49
CA SER A 205 -12.63 -13.13 -14.25
C SER A 205 -11.57 -12.29 -13.55
N MET A 206 -10.83 -12.88 -12.60
CA MET A 206 -9.67 -12.25 -11.96
C MET A 206 -8.57 -11.95 -12.98
N GLU A 207 -8.21 -12.93 -13.81
CA GLU A 207 -7.22 -12.78 -14.87
C GLU A 207 -7.61 -11.66 -15.85
N SER A 208 -8.85 -11.69 -16.33
CA SER A 208 -9.36 -10.66 -17.25
C SER A 208 -9.39 -9.27 -16.61
N ALA A 209 -9.75 -9.17 -15.33
CA ALA A 209 -9.81 -7.90 -14.61
C ALA A 209 -8.41 -7.31 -14.37
N LEU A 210 -7.42 -8.14 -14.07
CA LEU A 210 -6.03 -7.72 -13.92
C LEU A 210 -5.41 -7.28 -15.26
N LEU A 211 -5.67 -8.01 -16.35
CA LEU A 211 -5.19 -7.66 -17.69
C LEU A 211 -5.88 -6.39 -18.24
N ALA A 212 -7.06 -6.05 -17.74
CA ALA A 212 -7.79 -4.86 -18.14
C ALA A 212 -7.34 -3.58 -17.41
N LEU A 213 -6.36 -3.67 -16.50
CA LEU A 213 -5.83 -2.49 -15.82
C LEU A 213 -5.22 -1.50 -16.83
N PRO A 214 -5.32 -0.18 -16.55
CA PRO A 214 -4.81 0.84 -17.45
C PRO A 214 -3.32 0.71 -17.75
N ASN A 215 -2.90 1.33 -18.85
CA ASN A 215 -1.49 1.44 -19.27
C ASN A 215 -0.77 0.12 -19.55
N GLY A 216 -1.50 -1.01 -19.58
CA GLY A 216 -0.86 -2.32 -19.72
C GLY A 216 0.10 -2.63 -18.57
N VAL A 217 -0.19 -2.09 -17.38
CA VAL A 217 0.64 -2.26 -16.18
C VAL A 217 0.83 -3.73 -15.83
N ILE A 218 -0.11 -4.58 -16.19
CA ILE A 218 0.00 -6.04 -16.20
C ILE A 218 -0.27 -6.51 -17.65
N ASP A 219 0.76 -6.96 -18.33
CA ASP A 219 0.67 -7.45 -19.71
C ASP A 219 0.54 -8.99 -19.81
N GLY A 220 0.71 -9.69 -18.69
CA GLY A 220 0.53 -11.13 -18.60
C GLY A 220 0.36 -11.60 -17.17
N VAL A 221 -0.74 -12.27 -16.91
CA VAL A 221 -1.05 -12.91 -15.63
C VAL A 221 -1.86 -14.17 -15.91
N SER A 222 -1.68 -15.20 -15.09
CA SER A 222 -2.51 -16.40 -15.09
C SER A 222 -3.01 -16.67 -13.69
N VAL A 223 -4.27 -17.01 -13.56
CA VAL A 223 -4.89 -17.27 -12.25
C VAL A 223 -5.42 -18.70 -12.21
N ASN A 224 -4.95 -19.46 -11.23
CA ASN A 224 -5.41 -20.81 -10.97
C ASN A 224 -6.14 -20.88 -9.62
N MET A 225 -7.23 -21.62 -9.57
CA MET A 225 -7.93 -21.92 -8.34
C MET A 225 -7.60 -23.33 -7.89
N SER A 226 -7.05 -23.50 -6.69
CA SER A 226 -6.59 -24.80 -6.18
C SER A 226 -7.59 -25.48 -5.22
N SER A 227 -8.50 -24.71 -4.61
CA SER A 227 -9.54 -25.27 -3.75
C SER A 227 -10.81 -24.44 -3.87
N GLY A 228 -11.93 -25.13 -3.85
CA GLY A 228 -13.26 -24.53 -3.90
C GLY A 228 -14.30 -25.60 -3.64
N ALA A 229 -15.43 -25.22 -3.06
CA ALA A 229 -16.47 -26.16 -2.75
C ALA A 229 -17.27 -26.55 -3.99
N ALA A 230 -17.96 -27.68 -3.90
CA ALA A 230 -18.81 -28.25 -4.96
C ALA A 230 -19.96 -27.34 -5.36
N ALA A 231 -20.42 -27.46 -6.61
CA ALA A 231 -21.50 -26.68 -7.18
C ALA A 231 -22.79 -26.72 -6.34
N GLY A 232 -23.22 -25.54 -5.88
CA GLY A 232 -24.48 -25.33 -5.15
C GLY A 232 -24.85 -23.85 -5.14
N ALA A 233 -26.10 -23.54 -4.82
CA ALA A 233 -26.58 -22.15 -4.81
C ALA A 233 -25.97 -21.29 -3.69
N ARG A 234 -25.34 -21.90 -2.71
CA ARG A 234 -24.64 -21.30 -1.59
C ARG A 234 -23.45 -22.18 -1.25
N VAL A 235 -22.25 -21.64 -1.37
CA VAL A 235 -21.01 -22.38 -1.14
C VAL A 235 -20.30 -21.72 0.03
N GLU A 236 -20.17 -22.47 1.11
CA GLU A 236 -19.34 -22.11 2.26
C GLU A 236 -18.04 -22.89 2.15
N GLY A 237 -16.90 -22.20 2.27
CA GLY A 237 -15.61 -22.89 2.23
C GLY A 237 -14.41 -21.98 2.11
N THR A 238 -13.26 -22.60 1.99
CA THR A 238 -11.99 -21.93 1.72
C THR A 238 -11.74 -21.90 0.22
N PHE A 239 -11.46 -20.72 -0.31
CA PHE A 239 -11.13 -20.51 -1.71
C PHE A 239 -9.69 -20.02 -1.80
N THR A 240 -8.90 -20.68 -2.62
CA THR A 240 -7.49 -20.36 -2.81
C THR A 240 -7.21 -20.12 -4.28
N PHE A 241 -6.74 -18.92 -4.59
CA PHE A 241 -6.37 -18.49 -5.93
C PHE A 241 -4.87 -18.24 -5.98
N SER A 242 -4.18 -18.89 -6.92
CA SER A 242 -2.76 -18.64 -7.20
C SER A 242 -2.65 -17.75 -8.43
N VAL A 243 -2.07 -16.57 -8.24
CA VAL A 243 -1.87 -15.55 -9.28
C VAL A 243 -0.41 -15.61 -9.72
N TYR A 244 -0.17 -15.95 -10.98
CA TYR A 244 1.15 -16.05 -11.61
C TYR A 244 1.40 -14.82 -12.48
N PHE A 245 2.44 -14.06 -12.17
CA PHE A 245 2.83 -12.90 -12.96
C PHE A 245 3.73 -13.31 -14.12
N THR A 246 3.15 -13.55 -15.29
CA THR A 246 3.84 -14.13 -16.46
C THR A 246 4.26 -13.11 -17.50
N GLY A 247 3.76 -11.88 -17.39
CA GLY A 247 4.02 -10.82 -18.38
C GLY A 247 5.41 -10.20 -18.27
N THR A 248 5.81 -9.53 -19.34
CA THR A 248 7.11 -8.83 -19.38
C THR A 248 7.13 -7.54 -18.55
N SER A 249 5.97 -6.89 -18.35
CA SER A 249 5.85 -5.71 -17.50
C SER A 249 5.93 -6.05 -16.00
N VAL A 250 5.58 -7.29 -15.65
CA VAL A 250 5.49 -7.79 -14.27
C VAL A 250 6.52 -8.88 -13.95
N GLN A 251 7.60 -8.95 -14.74
CA GLN A 251 8.75 -9.79 -14.41
C GLN A 251 9.44 -9.32 -13.14
N GLY A 252 9.91 -10.27 -12.35
CA GLY A 252 10.58 -10.00 -11.10
C GLY A 252 9.61 -9.76 -9.92
N PRO A 253 10.14 -9.36 -8.77
CA PRO A 253 9.34 -9.13 -7.56
C PRO A 253 8.31 -8.02 -7.77
N GLN A 254 7.05 -8.32 -7.51
CA GLN A 254 5.93 -7.37 -7.53
C GLN A 254 5.46 -7.08 -6.11
N ASN A 255 4.86 -5.91 -5.91
CA ASN A 255 4.14 -5.65 -4.67
C ASN A 255 2.98 -6.63 -4.50
N LYS A 256 2.67 -6.99 -3.26
CA LYS A 256 1.52 -7.86 -2.97
C LYS A 256 0.23 -7.21 -3.44
N LEU A 257 -0.67 -8.01 -4.03
CA LEU A 257 -2.02 -7.58 -4.35
C LEU A 257 -2.79 -7.23 -3.09
N ILE A 258 -3.58 -6.17 -3.15
CA ILE A 258 -4.50 -5.79 -2.08
C ILE A 258 -5.90 -6.21 -2.52
N VAL A 259 -6.62 -6.90 -1.66
CA VAL A 259 -7.99 -7.31 -1.92
C VAL A 259 -8.94 -6.33 -1.27
N GLU A 260 -9.74 -5.67 -2.08
CA GLU A 260 -10.77 -4.74 -1.63
C GLU A 260 -12.09 -5.49 -1.46
N THR A 261 -12.52 -5.57 -0.21
CA THR A 261 -13.78 -6.24 0.15
C THR A 261 -14.78 -5.28 0.79
N ALA A 262 -14.57 -3.97 0.65
CA ALA A 262 -15.27 -2.95 1.40
C ALA A 262 -16.76 -3.22 1.53
N SER A 263 -17.21 -3.54 2.73
CA SER A 263 -18.60 -3.54 3.09
C SER A 263 -19.01 -2.11 3.45
N CYS A 264 -19.39 -1.35 2.46
CA CYS A 264 -20.07 -0.09 2.70
C CYS A 264 -21.58 -0.32 2.55
N GLY A 265 -22.38 0.59 3.08
CA GLY A 265 -23.84 0.52 3.02
C GLY A 265 -24.39 0.35 1.60
N ASP A 266 -25.71 0.30 1.46
CA ASP A 266 -26.37 0.06 0.17
C ASP A 266 -25.82 0.98 -0.94
N GLY A 267 -25.40 0.37 -2.04
CA GLY A 267 -24.92 1.05 -3.23
C GLY A 267 -23.41 1.07 -3.44
N CYS A 268 -22.62 0.56 -2.50
CA CYS A 268 -21.17 0.45 -2.71
C CYS A 268 -20.78 -0.85 -3.44
N THR A 269 -19.76 -0.74 -4.27
CA THR A 269 -19.06 -1.87 -4.89
C THR A 269 -17.55 -1.62 -4.78
N PRO A 270 -16.74 -2.62 -4.46
CA PRO A 270 -17.07 -4.03 -4.27
C PRO A 270 -17.80 -4.29 -2.95
N LYS A 271 -18.55 -5.40 -2.88
CA LYS A 271 -19.27 -5.83 -1.71
C LYS A 271 -19.10 -7.33 -1.53
N LEU A 272 -18.38 -7.72 -0.48
CA LEU A 272 -18.26 -9.11 -0.05
C LEU A 272 -18.80 -9.19 1.38
N GLY A 273 -20.04 -9.67 1.53
CA GLY A 273 -20.72 -9.73 2.81
C GLY A 273 -20.08 -10.75 3.74
N GLY A 274 -19.87 -10.36 5.00
CA GLY A 274 -19.38 -11.26 6.05
C GLY A 274 -17.87 -11.49 6.04
N VAL A 275 -17.12 -10.84 5.17
CA VAL A 275 -15.66 -10.76 5.26
C VAL A 275 -15.31 -9.48 6.00
N ASP A 276 -15.10 -9.59 7.29
CA ASP A 276 -14.55 -8.50 8.09
C ASP A 276 -13.03 -8.59 8.03
N VAL A 277 -12.42 -7.62 7.37
CA VAL A 277 -10.96 -7.43 7.38
C VAL A 277 -10.51 -6.97 8.77
N TYR A 278 -11.45 -6.54 9.61
CA TYR A 278 -11.23 -5.94 10.93
C TYR A 278 -12.21 -6.43 11.99
N SER A 279 -12.36 -7.72 12.23
CA SER A 279 -13.12 -8.11 13.43
C SER A 279 -12.19 -8.18 14.63
N GLU A 280 -12.35 -7.23 15.55
CA GLU A 280 -11.86 -7.40 16.92
C GLU A 280 -12.43 -8.70 17.50
N VAL A 281 -11.58 -9.66 17.77
CA VAL A 281 -11.95 -10.81 18.60
C VAL A 281 -12.18 -10.26 20.01
N LYS A 282 -13.41 -9.97 20.37
CA LYS A 282 -13.77 -9.70 21.76
C LYS A 282 -13.43 -10.93 22.58
N ALA A 283 -12.42 -10.80 23.44
CA ALA A 283 -12.04 -11.83 24.39
C ALA A 283 -13.28 -12.26 25.18
N GLY A 284 -13.71 -13.52 25.02
CA GLY A 284 -14.82 -14.11 25.77
C GLY A 284 -16.01 -14.61 25.00
N THR A 285 -16.08 -14.44 23.68
CA THR A 285 -17.11 -15.10 22.83
C THR A 285 -16.55 -16.40 22.27
N PRO A 286 -17.28 -17.52 22.34
CA PRO A 286 -16.85 -18.76 21.70
C PRO A 286 -16.76 -18.51 20.20
N SER A 287 -15.63 -18.93 19.62
CA SER A 287 -15.21 -18.72 18.25
C SER A 287 -16.32 -18.90 17.22
N GLN A 288 -16.97 -17.83 16.82
CA GLN A 288 -17.48 -17.78 15.46
C GLN A 288 -16.27 -17.58 14.55
N ALA A 289 -16.01 -18.56 13.70
CA ALA A 289 -14.98 -18.46 12.69
C ALA A 289 -15.41 -17.36 11.72
N TYR A 290 -14.83 -16.16 11.88
CA TYR A 290 -15.02 -15.09 10.91
C TYR A 290 -14.28 -15.47 9.62
N PRO A 291 -14.84 -15.15 8.46
CA PRO A 291 -14.14 -15.34 7.20
C PRO A 291 -12.85 -14.50 7.22
N LEU A 292 -11.75 -15.16 6.98
CA LEU A 292 -10.42 -14.56 6.94
C LEU A 292 -9.93 -14.49 5.50
N MET A 293 -9.19 -13.44 5.19
CA MET A 293 -8.56 -13.28 3.90
C MET A 293 -7.06 -13.04 4.09
N SER A 294 -6.24 -13.70 3.28
CA SER A 294 -4.81 -13.46 3.24
C SER A 294 -4.29 -13.38 1.80
N VAL A 295 -3.21 -12.62 1.61
CA VAL A 295 -2.44 -12.59 0.37
C VAL A 295 -0.99 -12.89 0.73
N GLU A 296 -0.47 -13.99 0.23
CA GLU A 296 0.88 -14.46 0.52
C GLU A 296 1.68 -14.61 -0.77
N GLU A 297 2.96 -14.27 -0.73
CA GLU A 297 3.90 -14.64 -1.77
C GLU A 297 4.32 -16.09 -1.52
N THR A 298 3.78 -17.02 -2.30
CA THR A 298 4.08 -18.46 -2.17
C THR A 298 5.30 -18.88 -2.96
N THR A 299 5.63 -18.13 -3.99
CA THR A 299 6.83 -18.35 -4.80
C THR A 299 7.43 -17.00 -5.15
N ALA A 300 8.67 -16.78 -4.74
CA ALA A 300 9.41 -15.59 -5.12
C ALA A 300 9.87 -15.70 -6.57
N ALA A 301 9.84 -14.57 -7.30
CA ALA A 301 10.36 -14.51 -8.65
C ALA A 301 11.87 -14.71 -8.67
N ASP A 302 12.36 -15.45 -9.65
CA ASP A 302 13.80 -15.62 -9.90
C ASP A 302 14.36 -14.61 -10.91
N TYR A 303 13.51 -13.75 -11.44
CA TYR A 303 13.93 -12.64 -12.30
C TYR A 303 14.53 -11.51 -11.47
N ASN A 304 15.65 -10.98 -11.94
CA ASN A 304 16.18 -9.73 -11.40
C ASN A 304 15.40 -8.54 -11.98
N ASN A 305 15.23 -7.52 -11.17
CA ASN A 305 14.48 -6.31 -11.56
C ASN A 305 15.37 -5.10 -11.36
N TYR A 306 16.27 -4.88 -12.32
CA TYR A 306 17.23 -3.77 -12.29
C TYR A 306 16.70 -2.55 -13.02
N GLU A 307 17.01 -1.38 -12.51
CA GLU A 307 16.77 -0.13 -13.18
C GLU A 307 17.44 -0.13 -14.58
N CYS A 308 16.67 0.24 -15.61
CA CYS A 308 17.11 0.19 -17.01
C CYS A 308 17.72 -1.17 -17.43
N GLY A 309 17.21 -2.28 -16.84
CA GLY A 309 17.72 -3.62 -17.14
C GLY A 309 19.23 -3.79 -16.91
N ARG A 310 19.85 -2.93 -16.11
CA ARG A 310 21.31 -2.86 -15.89
C ARG A 310 22.14 -2.54 -17.16
N ARG A 311 21.46 -2.18 -18.26
CA ARG A 311 22.08 -1.88 -19.57
C ARG A 311 21.90 -0.43 -20.00
N GLY A 312 21.66 0.46 -19.04
CA GLY A 312 21.55 1.89 -19.22
C GLY A 312 21.66 2.64 -17.90
N LYS A 313 21.67 3.95 -17.98
CA LYS A 313 21.57 4.86 -16.84
C LYS A 313 20.18 5.48 -16.81
N CYS A 314 19.64 5.64 -15.63
CA CYS A 314 18.41 6.39 -15.44
C CYS A 314 18.68 7.88 -15.50
N ASP A 315 17.94 8.58 -16.34
CA ASP A 315 17.80 10.02 -16.27
C ASP A 315 16.62 10.33 -15.33
N TYR A 316 16.93 10.71 -14.11
CA TYR A 316 15.93 10.96 -13.07
C TYR A 316 15.10 12.24 -13.28
N ASP A 317 15.48 13.09 -14.24
CA ASP A 317 14.69 14.27 -14.59
C ASP A 317 13.57 13.92 -15.58
N SER A 318 13.89 13.07 -16.55
CA SER A 318 12.92 12.63 -17.56
C SER A 318 12.20 11.32 -17.20
N GLY A 319 12.81 10.46 -16.38
CA GLY A 319 12.32 9.10 -16.09
C GLY A 319 12.59 8.10 -17.22
N LEU A 320 13.55 8.43 -18.11
CA LEU A 320 13.89 7.60 -19.24
C LEU A 320 15.25 6.93 -19.04
N CYS A 321 15.38 5.75 -19.66
CA CYS A 321 16.65 5.04 -19.68
C CYS A 321 17.53 5.50 -20.84
N ASP A 322 18.75 5.97 -20.53
CA ASP A 322 19.82 6.19 -21.50
C ASP A 322 20.60 4.88 -21.64
N CYS A 323 20.31 4.14 -22.70
CA CYS A 323 20.86 2.80 -22.89
C CYS A 323 22.32 2.87 -23.32
N PHE A 324 23.15 1.95 -22.81
CA PHE A 324 24.53 1.80 -23.25
C PHE A 324 24.58 1.39 -24.72
N GLU A 325 25.70 1.68 -25.36
CA GLU A 325 25.95 1.31 -26.77
C GLU A 325 25.70 -0.18 -26.99
N GLY A 326 24.96 -0.51 -28.05
CA GLY A 326 24.56 -1.88 -28.36
C GLY A 326 23.24 -2.34 -27.68
N TYR A 327 22.60 -1.47 -26.92
CA TYR A 327 21.32 -1.78 -26.27
C TYR A 327 20.27 -0.74 -26.61
N THR A 328 19.00 -1.16 -26.71
CA THR A 328 17.86 -0.29 -26.98
C THR A 328 16.60 -0.80 -26.28
N GLY A 329 15.51 -0.04 -26.43
CA GLY A 329 14.21 -0.33 -25.83
C GLY A 329 13.96 0.45 -24.55
N TYR A 330 12.71 0.44 -24.11
CA TYR A 330 12.22 1.22 -22.95
C TYR A 330 12.98 0.93 -21.64
N LYS A 331 13.41 -0.35 -21.48
CA LYS A 331 14.17 -0.85 -20.31
C LYS A 331 15.60 -1.25 -20.70
N CYS A 332 16.07 -0.85 -21.88
CA CYS A 332 17.35 -1.31 -22.47
C CYS A 332 17.40 -2.85 -22.63
N GLN A 333 16.26 -3.47 -22.87
CA GLN A 333 16.10 -4.91 -22.93
C GLN A 333 16.41 -5.55 -24.29
N VAL A 334 16.72 -4.75 -25.31
CA VAL A 334 17.03 -5.24 -26.66
C VAL A 334 18.50 -5.04 -26.96
N GLN A 335 19.22 -6.13 -27.20
CA GLN A 335 20.59 -6.07 -27.67
C GLN A 335 20.60 -5.90 -29.21
N THR A 336 21.22 -4.84 -29.72
CA THR A 336 21.26 -4.51 -31.14
C THR A 336 22.56 -4.91 -31.84
N ALA A 337 23.61 -5.17 -31.08
CA ALA A 337 24.89 -5.65 -31.58
C ALA A 337 25.42 -6.76 -30.69
N LEU A 338 26.06 -7.73 -31.31
CA LEU A 338 26.90 -8.70 -30.61
C LEU A 338 28.21 -7.98 -30.31
N ILE A 339 28.45 -7.68 -29.04
CA ILE A 339 29.69 -7.09 -28.55
C ILE A 339 30.68 -8.21 -28.24
#